data_042491a76d49011c9eea6c593705895f
#
_entry.id   042491a76d49011c9eea6c593705895f
#
_cell.length_a   1.000
_cell.length_b   1.000
_cell.length_c   1.000
_cell.angle_alpha   90.00
_cell.angle_beta   90.00
_cell.angle_gamma   90.00
#
_symmetry.space_group_name_H-M   'P 1'
#
loop_
_entity.id
_entity.type
_entity.pdbx_description
1 polymer ?
#
loop_
_entity_poly.entity_id
_entity_poly.type
_entity_poly.pdbx_seq_one_letter_code
_entity_poly.pdbx_strand_id
1 'polypeptide(L)'
;MHFVLVHGAYHGAWCWDALRQELEAAGNQTTAMDLPNEDPEAGAGRYAEVVLSAMPRDASNVVVVGHSLGGLTIPLVAATAMPLGIVFLCGLVPVPGKSFDDQHNDLDSGFTSSRPPVGHPDGSASWPEEGAMETFFQDCSPEVARAAARRLTRQHWQATHEVTPLRSWGAVPAAYILCTDDRALPVAYCRHAARDLLGIEPIELPGGHSPFLSRPRLLAEVLGSIYVAQQ
;
A
#
# COMPACT_ATOMS: atom_id res chain seq x y z
N MET A 1 -6.86 -15.23 -11.35
CA MET A 1 -7.06 -14.59 -10.03
C MET A 1 -7.71 -13.21 -10.20
N HIS A 2 -8.23 -12.63 -9.12
CA HIS A 2 -8.72 -11.26 -9.10
C HIS A 2 -7.91 -10.43 -8.10
N PHE A 3 -7.22 -9.40 -8.54
CA PHE A 3 -6.43 -8.53 -7.67
C PHE A 3 -7.24 -7.29 -7.28
N VAL A 4 -7.40 -7.06 -5.97
CA VAL A 4 -7.98 -5.84 -5.40
C VAL A 4 -6.83 -4.97 -4.91
N LEU A 5 -6.68 -3.79 -5.50
CA LEU A 5 -5.51 -2.94 -5.39
C LEU A 5 -5.82 -1.69 -4.54
N VAL A 6 -5.26 -1.65 -3.34
CA VAL A 6 -5.50 -0.62 -2.32
C VAL A 6 -4.29 0.31 -2.24
N HIS A 7 -4.48 1.57 -2.63
CA HIS A 7 -3.39 2.54 -2.72
C HIS A 7 -2.93 3.07 -1.35
N GLY A 8 -1.75 3.68 -1.34
CA GLY A 8 -1.16 4.34 -0.19
C GLY A 8 -1.59 5.80 -0.03
N ALA A 9 -1.00 6.47 0.95
CA ALA A 9 -1.24 7.88 1.22
C ALA A 9 -1.03 8.75 -0.03
N TYR A 10 -1.81 9.81 -0.17
CA TYR A 10 -1.77 10.78 -1.25
C TYR A 10 -2.15 10.26 -2.64
N HIS A 11 -2.13 8.95 -2.86
CA HIS A 11 -2.44 8.31 -4.14
C HIS A 11 -3.95 8.16 -4.34
N GLY A 12 -4.32 7.59 -5.47
CA GLY A 12 -5.67 7.18 -5.85
C GLY A 12 -5.61 5.93 -6.72
N ALA A 13 -6.76 5.43 -7.15
CA ALA A 13 -6.91 4.24 -8.01
C ALA A 13 -6.03 4.30 -9.27
N TRP A 14 -5.80 5.50 -9.76
CA TRP A 14 -4.99 5.78 -10.96
C TRP A 14 -3.56 5.24 -10.90
N CYS A 15 -2.98 5.14 -9.72
CA CYS A 15 -1.59 4.72 -9.60
C CYS A 15 -1.39 3.27 -10.08
N TRP A 16 -2.45 2.49 -10.11
CA TRP A 16 -2.46 1.11 -10.51
C TRP A 16 -2.62 0.88 -12.01
N ASP A 17 -2.92 1.93 -12.83
CA ASP A 17 -3.32 1.76 -14.23
C ASP A 17 -2.32 0.94 -15.06
N ALA A 18 -1.01 1.19 -14.89
CA ALA A 18 0.03 0.43 -15.61
C ALA A 18 0.13 -1.04 -15.12
N LEU A 19 0.05 -1.27 -13.81
CA LEU A 19 0.05 -2.63 -13.26
C LEU A 19 -1.19 -3.42 -13.68
N ARG A 20 -2.35 -2.78 -13.69
CA ARG A 20 -3.61 -3.40 -14.10
C ARG A 20 -3.53 -3.93 -15.53
N GLN A 21 -2.95 -3.14 -16.46
CA GLN A 21 -2.74 -3.57 -17.84
C GLN A 21 -1.90 -4.85 -17.92
N GLU A 22 -0.82 -4.96 -17.14
CA GLU A 22 0.04 -6.15 -17.12
C GLU A 22 -0.68 -7.37 -16.50
N LEU A 23 -1.39 -7.17 -15.39
CA LEU A 23 -2.18 -8.24 -14.75
C LEU A 23 -3.31 -8.74 -15.65
N GLU A 24 -4.03 -7.84 -16.30
CA GLU A 24 -5.13 -8.16 -17.22
C GLU A 24 -4.62 -8.84 -18.49
N ALA A 25 -3.47 -8.41 -19.04
CA ALA A 25 -2.81 -9.08 -20.14
C ALA A 25 -2.37 -10.52 -19.80
N ALA A 26 -2.08 -10.79 -18.51
CA ALA A 26 -1.80 -12.13 -18.00
C ALA A 26 -3.07 -12.94 -17.65
N GLY A 27 -4.26 -12.46 -18.03
CA GLY A 27 -5.55 -13.17 -17.83
C GLY A 27 -6.16 -13.02 -16.45
N ASN A 28 -5.70 -12.08 -15.63
CA ASN A 28 -6.28 -11.78 -14.33
C ASN A 28 -7.37 -10.70 -14.42
N GLN A 29 -8.18 -10.59 -13.39
CA GLN A 29 -9.11 -9.48 -13.19
C GLN A 29 -8.51 -8.51 -12.17
N THR A 30 -8.89 -7.23 -12.26
CA THR A 30 -8.42 -6.21 -11.33
C THR A 30 -9.54 -5.29 -10.87
N THR A 31 -9.48 -4.86 -9.63
CA THR A 31 -10.31 -3.78 -9.06
C THR A 31 -9.40 -2.81 -8.33
N ALA A 32 -9.55 -1.53 -8.61
CA ALA A 32 -8.91 -0.45 -7.85
C ALA A 32 -9.97 0.61 -7.53
N MET A 33 -9.82 1.31 -6.41
CA MET A 33 -10.76 2.31 -5.94
C MET A 33 -10.01 3.48 -5.29
N ASP A 34 -10.64 4.64 -5.28
CA ASP A 34 -10.15 5.77 -4.49
C ASP A 34 -10.58 5.62 -3.03
N LEU A 35 -9.63 5.80 -2.12
CA LEU A 35 -9.89 5.88 -0.68
C LEU A 35 -10.16 7.34 -0.28
N PRO A 36 -10.91 7.59 0.79
CA PRO A 36 -11.26 8.93 1.21
C PRO A 36 -10.10 9.64 1.94
N ASN A 37 -8.99 9.88 1.23
CA ASN A 37 -7.76 10.49 1.76
C ASN A 37 -7.98 11.89 2.38
N GLU A 38 -8.96 12.64 1.84
CA GLU A 38 -9.25 14.02 2.23
C GLU A 38 -10.31 14.12 3.34
N ASP A 39 -10.84 13.00 3.82
CA ASP A 39 -11.77 12.95 4.95
C ASP A 39 -10.98 12.84 6.26
N PRO A 40 -11.05 13.85 7.14
CA PRO A 40 -10.31 13.85 8.41
C PRO A 40 -10.72 12.74 9.38
N GLU A 41 -11.93 12.19 9.24
CA GLU A 41 -12.47 11.14 10.11
C GLU A 41 -12.22 9.73 9.55
N ALA A 42 -11.73 9.62 8.31
CA ALA A 42 -11.55 8.33 7.66
C ALA A 42 -10.27 7.63 8.12
N GLY A 43 -10.43 6.66 9.01
CA GLY A 43 -9.38 5.73 9.41
C GLY A 43 -9.34 4.46 8.55
N ALA A 44 -8.47 3.50 8.93
CA ALA A 44 -8.30 2.22 8.23
C ALA A 44 -9.60 1.39 8.16
N GLY A 45 -10.46 1.51 9.19
CA GLY A 45 -11.79 0.89 9.20
C GLY A 45 -12.68 1.42 8.07
N ARG A 46 -12.74 2.76 7.90
CA ARG A 46 -13.49 3.39 6.82
C ARG A 46 -12.93 3.04 5.45
N TYR A 47 -11.61 2.97 5.33
CA TYR A 47 -10.95 2.52 4.11
C TYR A 47 -11.32 1.06 3.78
N ALA A 48 -11.36 0.18 4.79
CA ALA A 48 -11.76 -1.21 4.60
C ALA A 48 -13.21 -1.35 4.10
N GLU A 49 -14.15 -0.53 4.58
CA GLU A 49 -15.54 -0.50 4.08
C GLU A 49 -15.59 -0.13 2.58
N VAL A 50 -14.80 0.85 2.14
CA VAL A 50 -14.71 1.24 0.73
C VAL A 50 -14.18 0.08 -0.11
N VAL A 51 -13.10 -0.59 0.35
CA VAL A 51 -12.53 -1.76 -0.35
C VAL A 51 -13.53 -2.89 -0.43
N LEU A 52 -14.19 -3.26 0.69
CA LEU A 52 -15.20 -4.33 0.75
C LEU A 52 -16.39 -4.07 -0.18
N SER A 53 -16.78 -2.80 -0.31
CA SER A 53 -17.88 -2.41 -1.21
C SER A 53 -17.53 -2.54 -2.69
N ALA A 54 -16.25 -2.40 -3.04
CA ALA A 54 -15.76 -2.45 -4.41
C ALA A 54 -15.31 -3.85 -4.86
N MET A 55 -14.96 -4.74 -3.91
CA MET A 55 -14.44 -6.06 -4.25
C MET A 55 -15.54 -7.05 -4.67
N PRO A 56 -15.20 -8.12 -5.40
CA PRO A 56 -16.15 -9.18 -5.73
C PRO A 56 -16.77 -9.82 -4.49
N ARG A 57 -18.03 -10.24 -4.58
CA ARG A 57 -18.73 -10.94 -3.47
C ARG A 57 -18.10 -12.29 -3.14
N ASP A 58 -17.66 -13.04 -4.16
CA ASP A 58 -16.87 -14.26 -3.98
C ASP A 58 -15.40 -13.88 -3.91
N ALA A 59 -14.85 -13.97 -2.71
CA ALA A 59 -13.47 -13.62 -2.41
C ALA A 59 -12.50 -14.81 -2.50
N SER A 60 -12.97 -16.02 -2.81
CA SER A 60 -12.17 -17.26 -2.81
C SER A 60 -10.98 -17.24 -3.78
N ASN A 61 -11.05 -16.43 -4.83
CA ASN A 61 -9.99 -16.24 -5.83
C ASN A 61 -9.45 -14.80 -5.85
N VAL A 62 -9.64 -14.05 -4.76
CA VAL A 62 -9.22 -12.65 -4.61
C VAL A 62 -7.92 -12.57 -3.84
N VAL A 63 -6.98 -11.79 -4.36
CA VAL A 63 -5.78 -11.34 -3.67
C VAL A 63 -5.89 -9.83 -3.42
N VAL A 64 -5.82 -9.41 -2.17
CA VAL A 64 -5.87 -7.98 -1.82
C VAL A 64 -4.46 -7.46 -1.63
N VAL A 65 -4.07 -6.46 -2.43
CA VAL A 65 -2.73 -5.84 -2.39
C VAL A 65 -2.85 -4.46 -1.73
N GLY A 66 -2.14 -4.24 -0.63
CA GLY A 66 -2.10 -2.95 0.07
C GLY A 66 -0.74 -2.29 -0.05
N HIS A 67 -0.69 -1.14 -0.71
CA HIS A 67 0.52 -0.35 -0.85
C HIS A 67 0.65 0.66 0.30
N SER A 68 1.85 0.75 0.89
CA SER A 68 2.18 1.80 1.86
C SER A 68 1.11 1.91 2.98
N LEU A 69 0.46 3.06 3.16
CA LEU A 69 -0.65 3.27 4.11
C LEU A 69 -1.79 2.26 3.93
N GLY A 70 -2.06 1.80 2.70
CA GLY A 70 -3.07 0.78 2.41
C GLY A 70 -2.81 -0.55 3.12
N GLY A 71 -1.59 -0.80 3.57
CA GLY A 71 -1.25 -1.95 4.40
C GLY A 71 -1.98 -1.99 5.75
N LEU A 72 -2.35 -0.83 6.32
CA LEU A 72 -3.17 -0.76 7.54
C LEU A 72 -4.62 -1.23 7.31
N THR A 73 -5.08 -1.19 6.06
CA THR A 73 -6.45 -1.48 5.66
C THR A 73 -6.67 -2.96 5.31
N ILE A 74 -5.72 -3.57 4.57
CA ILE A 74 -5.94 -4.91 4.00
C ILE A 74 -6.15 -6.03 5.02
N PRO A 75 -5.59 -6.01 6.25
CA PRO A 75 -5.92 -7.01 7.27
C PRO A 75 -7.37 -6.94 7.76
N LEU A 76 -7.98 -5.73 7.78
CA LEU A 76 -9.39 -5.54 8.13
C LEU A 76 -10.30 -6.12 7.04
N VAL A 77 -9.92 -5.91 5.77
CA VAL A 77 -10.59 -6.54 4.62
C VAL A 77 -10.49 -8.06 4.71
N ALA A 78 -9.30 -8.58 5.02
CA ALA A 78 -9.06 -10.01 5.15
C ALA A 78 -9.89 -10.64 6.29
N ALA A 79 -9.99 -9.96 7.44
CA ALA A 79 -10.79 -10.42 8.57
C ALA A 79 -12.30 -10.52 8.26
N THR A 80 -12.79 -9.77 7.27
CA THR A 80 -14.19 -9.72 6.89
C THR A 80 -14.51 -10.62 5.70
N ALA A 81 -13.71 -10.53 4.62
CA ALA A 81 -14.00 -11.16 3.34
C ALA A 81 -13.31 -12.52 3.14
N MET A 82 -12.29 -12.84 3.95
CA MET A 82 -11.52 -14.09 3.84
C MET A 82 -11.01 -14.35 2.40
N PRO A 83 -10.25 -13.42 1.79
CA PRO A 83 -9.72 -13.61 0.44
C PRO A 83 -8.70 -14.76 0.39
N LEU A 84 -8.30 -15.16 -0.83
CA LEU A 84 -7.22 -16.13 -1.06
C LEU A 84 -5.93 -15.73 -0.35
N GLY A 85 -5.61 -14.45 -0.32
CA GLY A 85 -4.44 -13.91 0.36
C GLY A 85 -4.40 -12.39 0.37
N ILE A 86 -3.46 -11.86 1.15
CA ILE A 86 -3.13 -10.43 1.19
C ILE A 86 -1.66 -10.21 0.89
N VAL A 87 -1.34 -9.11 0.21
CA VAL A 87 0.04 -8.72 -0.10
C VAL A 87 0.30 -7.32 0.40
N PHE A 88 1.25 -7.17 1.29
CA PHE A 88 1.80 -5.88 1.66
C PHE A 88 2.86 -5.47 0.63
N LEU A 89 2.62 -4.40 -0.10
CA LEU A 89 3.57 -3.82 -1.05
C LEU A 89 4.19 -2.57 -0.45
N CYS A 90 5.43 -2.65 0.01
CA CYS A 90 6.06 -1.58 0.81
C CYS A 90 5.08 -1.06 1.88
N GLY A 91 4.34 -1.97 2.51
CA GLY A 91 3.14 -1.68 3.27
C GLY A 91 3.39 -1.49 4.77
N LEU A 92 2.59 -0.62 5.39
CA LEU A 92 2.53 -0.50 6.84
C LEU A 92 1.78 -1.72 7.42
N VAL A 93 2.29 -2.27 8.52
CA VAL A 93 1.72 -3.46 9.16
C VAL A 93 1.13 -3.06 10.52
N PRO A 94 -0.20 -3.20 10.72
CA PRO A 94 -0.81 -2.84 12.00
C PRO A 94 -0.53 -3.89 13.07
N VAL A 95 -0.35 -3.45 14.31
CA VAL A 95 -0.27 -4.34 15.48
C VAL A 95 -1.54 -4.21 16.30
N PRO A 96 -2.30 -5.30 16.53
CA PRO A 96 -3.54 -5.24 17.31
C PRO A 96 -3.37 -4.52 18.65
N GLY A 97 -4.31 -3.62 18.95
CA GLY A 97 -4.31 -2.85 20.19
C GLY A 97 -3.41 -1.61 20.23
N LYS A 98 -2.76 -1.27 19.10
CA LYS A 98 -1.93 -0.06 18.98
C LYS A 98 -2.38 0.79 17.79
N SER A 99 -2.12 2.10 17.86
CA SER A 99 -2.08 2.95 16.68
C SER A 99 -0.77 2.70 15.92
N PHE A 100 -0.72 3.08 14.62
CA PHE A 100 0.54 2.99 13.89
C PHE A 100 1.59 3.94 14.48
N ASP A 101 1.18 5.12 14.87
CA ASP A 101 2.08 6.12 15.48
C ASP A 101 2.68 5.63 16.81
N ASP A 102 1.90 4.94 17.66
CA ASP A 102 2.42 4.34 18.90
C ASP A 102 3.40 3.20 18.66
N GLN A 103 3.30 2.51 17.53
CA GLN A 103 4.24 1.44 17.16
C GLN A 103 5.60 1.99 16.77
N HIS A 104 5.64 3.24 16.27
CA HIS A 104 6.77 3.81 15.56
C HIS A 104 7.26 5.13 16.12
N ASN A 105 6.99 5.42 17.39
CA ASN A 105 7.56 6.58 18.10
C ASN A 105 9.10 6.66 17.99
N ASP A 106 9.77 5.53 17.73
CA ASP A 106 11.23 5.43 17.55
C ASP A 106 11.66 5.24 16.10
N LEU A 107 10.75 5.06 15.15
CA LEU A 107 11.10 5.07 13.75
C LEU A 107 11.28 6.52 13.31
N ASP A 108 12.53 6.89 13.19
CA ASP A 108 12.90 8.07 12.41
C ASP A 108 12.08 8.00 11.11
N SER A 109 11.13 8.91 10.96
CA SER A 109 10.25 8.97 9.78
C SER A 109 11.12 9.39 8.60
N GLY A 110 11.94 8.45 8.16
CA GLY A 110 13.06 8.68 7.28
C GLY A 110 12.67 9.00 5.84
N PHE A 111 11.74 9.94 5.65
CA PHE A 111 11.63 10.60 4.37
C PHE A 111 12.97 11.27 4.05
N THR A 112 13.68 10.71 3.10
CA THR A 112 15.00 11.20 2.68
C THR A 112 14.92 12.40 1.72
N SER A 113 13.71 12.92 1.47
CA SER A 113 13.51 14.04 0.57
C SER A 113 14.03 15.35 1.15
N SER A 114 14.73 16.12 0.32
CA SER A 114 15.11 17.51 0.63
C SER A 114 13.89 18.45 0.67
N ARG A 115 12.72 18.00 0.21
CA ARG A 115 11.47 18.75 0.09
C ARG A 115 10.32 17.94 0.71
N PRO A 116 10.20 17.97 2.05
CA PRO A 116 9.21 17.17 2.79
C PRO A 116 7.77 17.61 2.48
N PRO A 117 6.77 16.80 2.88
CA PRO A 117 5.38 17.19 2.75
C PRO A 117 5.07 18.47 3.54
N VAL A 118 4.10 19.23 3.04
CA VAL A 118 3.63 20.49 3.64
C VAL A 118 2.33 20.21 4.38
N GLY A 119 2.32 20.50 5.69
CA GLY A 119 1.13 20.45 6.53
C GLY A 119 0.19 21.63 6.28
N HIS A 120 -1.12 21.39 6.39
CA HIS A 120 -2.18 22.38 6.23
C HIS A 120 -2.91 22.64 7.56
N PRO A 121 -3.57 23.83 7.71
CA PRO A 121 -4.29 24.16 8.96
C PRO A 121 -5.42 23.20 9.31
N ASP A 122 -5.96 22.44 8.35
CA ASP A 122 -6.99 21.43 8.54
C ASP A 122 -6.44 20.07 9.02
N GLY A 123 -5.13 19.98 9.27
CA GLY A 123 -4.46 18.74 9.69
C GLY A 123 -4.06 17.82 8.54
N SER A 124 -4.42 18.16 7.29
CA SER A 124 -3.96 17.40 6.12
C SER A 124 -2.54 17.78 5.74
N ALA A 125 -1.92 16.94 4.90
CA ALA A 125 -0.63 17.24 4.28
C ALA A 125 -0.69 17.03 2.76
N SER A 126 0.22 17.69 2.03
CA SER A 126 0.42 17.49 0.59
C SER A 126 1.91 17.53 0.23
N TRP A 127 2.28 16.95 -0.90
CA TRP A 127 3.66 16.95 -1.37
C TRP A 127 3.91 18.03 -2.43
N PRO A 128 5.02 18.76 -2.35
CA PRO A 128 5.54 19.51 -3.49
C PRO A 128 5.89 18.56 -4.63
N GLU A 129 5.70 18.98 -5.89
CA GLU A 129 5.92 18.13 -7.07
C GLU A 129 7.30 17.47 -7.06
N GLU A 130 8.36 18.28 -6.86
CA GLU A 130 9.73 17.77 -6.85
C GLU A 130 10.02 16.83 -5.66
N GLY A 131 9.46 17.13 -4.48
CA GLY A 131 9.60 16.28 -3.31
C GLY A 131 8.93 14.91 -3.50
N ALA A 132 7.76 14.90 -4.12
CA ALA A 132 7.07 13.66 -4.49
C ALA A 132 7.87 12.84 -5.51
N MET A 133 8.46 13.51 -6.53
CA MET A 133 9.31 12.86 -7.53
C MET A 133 10.56 12.24 -6.89
N GLU A 134 11.19 12.93 -5.94
CA GLU A 134 12.37 12.44 -5.23
C GLU A 134 12.08 11.24 -4.32
N THR A 135 10.88 11.22 -3.70
CA THR A 135 10.53 10.25 -2.66
C THR A 135 9.79 9.04 -3.20
N PHE A 136 8.75 9.25 -4.00
CA PHE A 136 7.87 8.17 -4.45
C PHE A 136 8.19 7.66 -5.85
N PHE A 137 8.77 8.50 -6.72
CA PHE A 137 8.87 8.25 -8.16
C PHE A 137 10.29 8.37 -8.71
N GLN A 138 11.32 8.27 -7.84
CA GLN A 138 12.72 8.52 -8.20
C GLN A 138 13.28 7.57 -9.26
N ASP A 139 12.65 6.41 -9.45
CA ASP A 139 13.07 5.40 -10.43
C ASP A 139 12.10 5.27 -11.64
N CYS A 140 11.15 6.20 -11.73
CA CYS A 140 10.31 6.38 -12.92
C CYS A 140 11.00 7.29 -13.97
N SER A 141 10.54 7.22 -15.23
CA SER A 141 10.96 8.26 -16.19
C SER A 141 10.51 9.66 -15.72
N PRO A 142 11.22 10.74 -16.09
CA PRO A 142 10.84 12.09 -15.66
C PRO A 142 9.40 12.48 -16.02
N GLU A 143 8.88 12.00 -17.16
CA GLU A 143 7.52 12.24 -17.62
C GLU A 143 6.51 11.55 -16.70
N VAL A 144 6.73 10.25 -16.42
CA VAL A 144 5.87 9.45 -15.53
C VAL A 144 5.90 10.01 -14.12
N ALA A 145 7.10 10.31 -13.58
CA ALA A 145 7.27 10.86 -12.24
C ALA A 145 6.51 12.19 -12.08
N ARG A 146 6.64 13.11 -13.04
CA ARG A 146 5.96 14.40 -13.00
C ARG A 146 4.44 14.26 -13.14
N ALA A 147 3.98 13.42 -14.07
CA ALA A 147 2.55 13.16 -14.26
C ALA A 147 1.92 12.55 -13.01
N ALA A 148 2.61 11.63 -12.34
CA ALA A 148 2.18 11.01 -11.09
C ALA A 148 2.17 12.02 -9.92
N ALA A 149 3.23 12.81 -9.75
CA ALA A 149 3.32 13.80 -8.68
C ALA A 149 2.17 14.83 -8.72
N ARG A 150 1.73 15.23 -9.91
CA ARG A 150 0.59 16.17 -10.09
C ARG A 150 -0.78 15.54 -9.80
N ARG A 151 -0.86 14.23 -9.69
CA ARG A 151 -2.10 13.50 -9.36
C ARG A 151 -2.23 13.19 -7.88
N LEU A 152 -1.19 13.45 -7.08
CA LEU A 152 -1.29 13.27 -5.63
C LEU A 152 -2.31 14.23 -5.04
N THR A 153 -3.10 13.73 -4.08
CA THR A 153 -4.12 14.47 -3.34
C THR A 153 -3.61 14.88 -1.97
N ARG A 154 -4.40 15.57 -1.19
CA ARG A 154 -4.16 15.75 0.24
C ARG A 154 -4.41 14.44 0.99
N GLN A 155 -3.79 14.31 2.16
CA GLN A 155 -3.94 13.16 3.05
C GLN A 155 -4.18 13.62 4.47
N HIS A 156 -5.25 13.12 5.10
CA HIS A 156 -5.44 13.11 6.54
C HIS A 156 -4.93 11.81 7.16
N TRP A 157 -4.53 11.86 8.44
CA TRP A 157 -3.74 10.80 9.07
C TRP A 157 -4.50 9.96 10.09
N GLN A 158 -5.83 10.02 10.11
CA GLN A 158 -6.66 9.25 11.05
C GLN A 158 -6.30 7.75 11.03
N ALA A 159 -5.97 7.20 9.87
CA ALA A 159 -5.59 5.78 9.74
C ALA A 159 -4.29 5.41 10.48
N THR A 160 -3.38 6.37 10.77
CA THR A 160 -2.18 6.13 11.58
C THR A 160 -2.39 6.49 13.05
N HIS A 161 -3.26 7.45 13.34
CA HIS A 161 -3.53 7.95 14.70
C HIS A 161 -4.47 7.04 15.48
N GLU A 162 -5.44 6.40 14.82
CA GLU A 162 -6.38 5.51 15.50
C GLU A 162 -5.71 4.22 15.99
N VAL A 163 -6.17 3.71 17.13
CA VAL A 163 -5.89 2.33 17.50
C VAL A 163 -6.53 1.43 16.45
N THR A 164 -5.72 0.58 15.78
CA THR A 164 -6.25 -0.25 14.69
C THR A 164 -7.50 -1.01 15.11
N PRO A 165 -8.56 -1.03 14.30
CA PRO A 165 -9.72 -1.89 14.53
C PRO A 165 -9.42 -3.39 14.42
N LEU A 166 -8.25 -3.78 13.92
CA LEU A 166 -7.80 -5.16 13.85
C LEU A 166 -7.66 -5.75 15.26
N ARG A 167 -8.44 -6.77 15.58
CA ARG A 167 -8.42 -7.42 16.90
C ARG A 167 -7.37 -8.51 17.02
N SER A 168 -7.14 -9.23 15.93
CA SER A 168 -6.15 -10.32 15.82
C SER A 168 -5.85 -10.59 14.37
N TRP A 169 -4.70 -11.16 14.10
CA TRP A 169 -4.38 -11.69 12.78
C TRP A 169 -5.26 -12.90 12.47
N GLY A 170 -5.88 -12.88 11.29
CA GLY A 170 -6.68 -14.00 10.78
C GLY A 170 -5.81 -15.11 10.19
N ALA A 171 -6.46 -16.16 9.66
CA ALA A 171 -5.80 -17.29 8.99
C ALA A 171 -5.50 -17.02 7.50
N VAL A 172 -5.81 -15.84 6.98
CA VAL A 172 -5.59 -15.50 5.56
C VAL A 172 -4.08 -15.41 5.31
N PRO A 173 -3.54 -16.15 4.31
CA PRO A 173 -2.13 -16.09 3.97
C PRO A 173 -1.69 -14.67 3.61
N ALA A 174 -0.52 -14.28 4.11
CA ALA A 174 0.08 -12.98 3.83
C ALA A 174 1.41 -13.14 3.09
N ALA A 175 1.70 -12.20 2.20
CA ALA A 175 3.02 -12.00 1.62
C ALA A 175 3.46 -10.55 1.79
N TYR A 176 4.75 -10.31 1.80
CA TYR A 176 5.32 -8.97 1.87
C TYR A 176 6.31 -8.75 0.73
N ILE A 177 6.09 -7.70 -0.05
CA ILE A 177 7.00 -7.24 -1.10
C ILE A 177 7.60 -5.91 -0.63
N LEU A 178 8.92 -5.82 -0.61
CA LEU A 178 9.64 -4.57 -0.37
C LEU A 178 10.44 -4.16 -1.61
N CYS A 179 10.72 -2.87 -1.74
CA CYS A 179 11.60 -2.32 -2.75
C CYS A 179 12.93 -1.89 -2.13
N THR A 180 14.06 -2.31 -2.74
CA THR A 180 15.40 -2.17 -2.14
C THR A 180 15.93 -0.73 -2.12
N ASP A 181 15.35 0.15 -2.94
CA ASP A 181 15.73 1.56 -3.06
C ASP A 181 14.59 2.49 -2.60
N ASP A 182 13.68 1.99 -1.76
CA ASP A 182 12.54 2.75 -1.24
C ASP A 182 13.03 3.98 -0.42
N ARG A 183 12.55 5.17 -0.79
CA ARG A 183 12.88 6.44 -0.13
C ARG A 183 11.73 7.00 0.71
N ALA A 184 10.56 6.40 0.63
CA ALA A 184 9.39 6.79 1.41
C ALA A 184 9.27 5.98 2.71
N LEU A 185 9.61 4.69 2.64
CA LEU A 185 9.56 3.80 3.79
C LEU A 185 10.92 3.10 3.96
N PRO A 186 11.57 3.21 5.14
CA PRO A 186 12.87 2.59 5.35
C PRO A 186 12.84 1.09 5.08
N VAL A 187 13.78 0.60 4.26
CA VAL A 187 13.88 -0.83 3.91
C VAL A 187 14.06 -1.70 5.16
N ALA A 188 14.75 -1.17 6.18
CA ALA A 188 14.90 -1.82 7.49
C ALA A 188 13.55 -2.06 8.18
N TYR A 189 12.64 -1.06 8.10
CA TYR A 189 11.27 -1.23 8.59
C TYR A 189 10.53 -2.34 7.82
N CYS A 190 10.62 -2.33 6.50
CA CYS A 190 9.93 -3.34 5.67
C CYS A 190 10.39 -4.76 6.01
N ARG A 191 11.69 -4.96 6.25
CA ARG A 191 12.23 -6.26 6.69
C ARG A 191 11.76 -6.63 8.09
N HIS A 192 11.77 -5.68 9.03
CA HIS A 192 11.22 -5.88 10.37
C HIS A 192 9.72 -6.24 10.31
N ALA A 193 8.93 -5.48 9.54
CA ALA A 193 7.49 -5.73 9.39
C ALA A 193 7.20 -7.13 8.86
N ALA A 194 7.94 -7.59 7.85
CA ALA A 194 7.79 -8.93 7.31
C ALA A 194 8.21 -10.01 8.31
N ARG A 195 9.41 -9.91 8.89
CA ARG A 195 9.99 -10.99 9.71
C ARG A 195 9.43 -11.02 11.12
N ASP A 196 9.38 -9.86 11.79
CA ASP A 196 9.08 -9.80 13.22
C ASP A 196 7.58 -9.62 13.50
N LEU A 197 6.84 -8.91 12.61
CA LEU A 197 5.40 -8.71 12.79
C LEU A 197 4.56 -9.78 12.08
N LEU A 198 4.98 -10.21 10.87
CA LEU A 198 4.23 -11.19 10.09
C LEU A 198 4.81 -12.60 10.14
N GLY A 199 6.06 -12.77 10.59
CA GLY A 199 6.74 -14.09 10.66
C GLY A 199 7.06 -14.69 9.28
N ILE A 200 7.26 -13.86 8.24
CA ILE A 200 7.51 -14.29 6.87
C ILE A 200 8.77 -13.63 6.29
N GLU A 201 9.41 -14.29 5.31
CA GLU A 201 10.49 -13.65 4.56
C GLU A 201 9.90 -12.73 3.47
N PRO A 202 10.40 -11.48 3.35
CA PRO A 202 9.94 -10.58 2.30
C PRO A 202 10.50 -10.97 0.94
N ILE A 203 9.71 -10.71 -0.10
CA ILE A 203 10.17 -10.72 -1.49
C ILE A 203 10.80 -9.35 -1.76
N GLU A 204 12.07 -9.33 -2.13
CA GLU A 204 12.80 -8.08 -2.40
C GLU A 204 12.78 -7.78 -3.90
N LEU A 205 12.25 -6.61 -4.28
CA LEU A 205 12.29 -6.10 -5.64
C LEU A 205 13.27 -4.94 -5.75
N PRO A 206 14.00 -4.82 -6.88
CA PRO A 206 14.79 -3.63 -7.14
C PRO A 206 13.88 -2.43 -7.40
N GLY A 207 14.28 -1.24 -6.93
CA GLY A 207 13.61 0.01 -7.23
C GLY A 207 12.97 0.70 -6.04
N GLY A 208 12.21 1.76 -6.33
CA GLY A 208 11.65 2.68 -5.38
C GLY A 208 10.25 2.30 -4.89
N HIS A 209 9.63 3.25 -4.18
CA HIS A 209 8.36 3.07 -3.46
C HIS A 209 7.16 2.75 -4.37
N SER A 210 7.23 3.07 -5.67
CA SER A 210 6.10 2.94 -6.61
C SER A 210 6.38 1.95 -7.75
N PRO A 211 6.63 0.66 -7.46
CA PRO A 211 6.96 -0.35 -8.48
C PRO A 211 5.80 -0.59 -9.48
N PHE A 212 4.57 -0.26 -9.11
CA PHE A 212 3.40 -0.31 -9.99
C PHE A 212 3.46 0.70 -11.14
N LEU A 213 4.30 1.75 -11.03
CA LEU A 213 4.58 2.73 -12.10
C LEU A 213 5.93 2.48 -12.76
N SER A 214 6.98 2.20 -11.97
CA SER A 214 8.34 2.09 -12.48
C SER A 214 8.65 0.71 -13.10
N ARG A 215 8.02 -0.36 -12.60
CA ARG A 215 8.26 -1.77 -12.99
C ARG A 215 6.97 -2.60 -13.00
N PRO A 216 5.89 -2.14 -13.66
CA PRO A 216 4.58 -2.80 -13.57
C PRO A 216 4.61 -4.25 -14.00
N ARG A 217 5.36 -4.59 -15.06
CA ARG A 217 5.49 -5.96 -15.55
C ARG A 217 6.17 -6.88 -14.53
N LEU A 218 7.30 -6.46 -13.95
CA LEU A 218 7.99 -7.26 -12.94
C LEU A 218 7.09 -7.49 -11.71
N LEU A 219 6.39 -6.44 -11.27
CA LEU A 219 5.45 -6.56 -10.16
C LEU A 219 4.28 -7.50 -10.49
N ALA A 220 3.75 -7.46 -11.70
CA ALA A 220 2.69 -8.37 -12.14
C ALA A 220 3.15 -9.84 -12.16
N GLU A 221 4.36 -10.11 -12.66
CA GLU A 221 4.97 -11.44 -12.66
C GLU A 221 5.13 -11.98 -11.22
N VAL A 222 5.62 -11.16 -10.30
CA VAL A 222 5.77 -11.54 -8.88
C VAL A 222 4.42 -11.78 -8.22
N LEU A 223 3.47 -10.86 -8.35
CA LEU A 223 2.12 -11.02 -7.79
C LEU A 223 1.44 -12.29 -8.33
N GLY A 224 1.59 -12.56 -9.62
CA GLY A 224 1.06 -13.77 -10.26
C GLY A 224 1.64 -15.08 -9.70
N SER A 225 2.88 -15.06 -9.22
CA SER A 225 3.57 -16.27 -8.72
C SER A 225 3.26 -16.61 -7.26
N ILE A 226 2.90 -15.62 -6.42
CA ILE A 226 2.79 -15.80 -4.95
C ILE A 226 1.79 -16.89 -4.55
N TYR A 227 0.65 -16.98 -5.21
CA TYR A 227 -0.43 -17.90 -4.82
C TYR A 227 -0.66 -19.05 -5.81
N VAL A 228 0.06 -19.13 -6.92
CA VAL A 228 -0.04 -20.25 -7.88
C VAL A 228 0.53 -21.54 -7.30
N ALA A 229 1.55 -21.45 -6.45
CA ALA A 229 2.20 -22.60 -5.84
C ALA A 229 1.38 -23.29 -4.72
N GLN A 230 0.21 -22.76 -4.38
CA GLN A 230 -0.65 -23.27 -3.30
C GLN A 230 -1.91 -24.01 -3.81
N GLN A 231 -2.08 -24.10 -5.13
CA GLN A 231 -3.10 -24.90 -5.80
C GLN A 231 -2.53 -26.25 -6.27
#